data_ee635b5334a35a5d0db2c03a3dc08198
#
_entry.id   ee635b5334a35a5d0db2c03a3dc08198
#
_cell.length_a   1.000
_cell.length_b   1.000
_cell.length_c   1.000
_cell.angle_alpha   90.00
_cell.angle_beta   90.00
_cell.angle_gamma   90.00
#
_symmetry.space_group_name_H-M   'P 1'
#
loop_
_entity.id
_entity.type
_entity.pdbx_description
1 polymer ?
#
loop_
_entity_poly.entity_id
_entity_poly.type
_entity_poly.pdbx_seq_one_letter_code
_entity_poly.pdbx_strand_id
1 'polypeptide(L)'
;MSKQNIYDNEVFFNGYQKIRENKVNANILFEKPALFSLLPDLKDKSILDLGCGYGENCKEFIKMGASNVTGIDISVKMLEIAQKENSATNIKYLNIPMEDINNLNKKYDVIVSSLALHYVQDFEGVCKNVYNLLQKNGLFIFSQENPLNTCFTTGERWTRDENGKKLYANISNYSVDGKRCSKWFVEDVIKYHRTFSSIINTLINSGFTIEKLLEPYPTEEIIQKYPDYKDNMHKPDFLLIKAAKK
;
A
#
# COMPACT_ATOMS: atom_id res chain seq x y z
N MET A 1 -22.97 -0.34 2.35
CA MET A 1 -22.34 -1.68 2.13
C MET A 1 -21.23 -1.84 3.14
N SER A 2 -21.07 -3.02 3.74
CA SER A 2 -19.96 -3.28 4.67
C SER A 2 -18.64 -3.25 3.90
N LYS A 3 -17.64 -2.54 4.42
CA LYS A 3 -16.27 -2.51 3.88
C LYS A 3 -15.65 -3.92 4.04
N GLN A 4 -14.87 -4.35 3.03
CA GLN A 4 -14.21 -5.64 3.14
C GLN A 4 -13.14 -5.61 4.25
N ASN A 5 -13.29 -6.48 5.24
CA ASN A 5 -12.29 -6.74 6.27
C ASN A 5 -11.79 -8.19 6.12
N ILE A 6 -11.00 -8.44 5.07
CA ILE A 6 -10.51 -9.79 4.77
C ILE A 6 -9.48 -10.28 5.79
N TYR A 7 -8.76 -9.35 6.45
CA TYR A 7 -7.70 -9.68 7.39
C TYR A 7 -8.21 -10.21 8.74
N ASP A 8 -9.52 -10.09 9.05
CA ASP A 8 -10.14 -10.75 10.19
C ASP A 8 -10.66 -12.16 9.85
N ASN A 9 -10.64 -12.57 8.56
CA ASN A 9 -10.88 -13.96 8.17
C ASN A 9 -9.71 -14.83 8.65
N GLU A 10 -9.99 -15.89 9.38
CA GLU A 10 -8.97 -16.72 10.02
C GLU A 10 -8.02 -17.41 9.03
N VAL A 11 -8.56 -17.95 7.94
CA VAL A 11 -7.76 -18.63 6.90
C VAL A 11 -6.84 -17.64 6.21
N PHE A 12 -7.38 -16.45 5.87
CA PHE A 12 -6.61 -15.39 5.25
C PHE A 12 -5.51 -14.86 6.18
N PHE A 13 -5.87 -14.59 7.43
CA PHE A 13 -4.94 -14.08 8.44
C PHE A 13 -3.76 -15.02 8.66
N ASN A 14 -4.02 -16.33 8.85
CA ASN A 14 -2.97 -17.34 9.03
C ASN A 14 -2.09 -17.49 7.79
N GLY A 15 -2.66 -17.39 6.59
CA GLY A 15 -1.90 -17.39 5.33
C GLY A 15 -1.02 -16.14 5.20
N TYR A 16 -1.57 -14.97 5.53
CA TYR A 16 -0.83 -13.71 5.50
C TYR A 16 0.31 -13.67 6.53
N GLN A 17 0.09 -14.20 7.74
CA GLN A 17 1.12 -14.31 8.77
C GLN A 17 2.35 -15.08 8.26
N LYS A 18 2.16 -16.21 7.58
CA LYS A 18 3.25 -16.99 6.97
C LYS A 18 4.06 -16.18 5.95
N ILE A 19 3.41 -15.32 5.16
CA ILE A 19 4.13 -14.41 4.24
C ILE A 19 4.96 -13.41 5.05
N ARG A 20 4.44 -12.88 6.15
CA ARG A 20 5.15 -11.90 6.99
C ARG A 20 6.34 -12.51 7.72
N GLU A 21 6.27 -13.77 8.12
CA GLU A 21 7.39 -14.53 8.70
C GLU A 21 8.51 -14.76 7.68
N ASN A 22 8.16 -14.84 6.39
CA ASN A 22 9.15 -14.92 5.32
C ASN A 22 9.78 -13.54 5.05
N LYS A 23 11.01 -13.37 5.52
CA LYS A 23 11.80 -12.14 5.30
C LYS A 23 12.23 -11.92 3.84
N VAL A 24 11.97 -12.88 2.96
CA VAL A 24 12.29 -12.83 1.54
C VAL A 24 11.01 -12.67 0.73
N ASN A 25 10.52 -11.47 0.63
CA ASN A 25 9.36 -11.12 -0.20
C ASN A 25 9.55 -9.75 -0.86
N ALA A 26 8.82 -9.50 -1.94
CA ALA A 26 8.94 -8.29 -2.74
C ALA A 26 8.71 -6.99 -1.94
N ASN A 27 7.82 -7.04 -0.94
CA ASN A 27 7.57 -5.90 -0.06
C ASN A 27 8.85 -5.50 0.70
N ILE A 28 9.50 -6.47 1.35
CA ILE A 28 10.70 -6.21 2.15
C ILE A 28 11.91 -5.86 1.26
N LEU A 29 12.03 -6.55 0.12
CA LEU A 29 13.23 -6.45 -0.70
C LEU A 29 13.29 -5.15 -1.52
N PHE A 30 12.19 -4.63 -2.02
CA PHE A 30 12.21 -3.44 -2.87
C PHE A 30 11.04 -2.46 -2.72
N GLU A 31 9.83 -2.88 -2.28
CA GLU A 31 8.73 -1.93 -2.06
C GLU A 31 9.01 -1.03 -0.86
N LYS A 32 9.27 -1.61 0.31
CA LYS A 32 9.51 -0.85 1.56
C LYS A 32 10.75 0.07 1.45
N PRO A 33 11.91 -0.36 0.94
CA PRO A 33 13.03 0.54 0.68
C PRO A 33 12.68 1.71 -0.24
N ALA A 34 11.90 1.46 -1.32
CA ALA A 34 11.45 2.50 -2.22
C ALA A 34 10.47 3.47 -1.54
N LEU A 35 9.51 2.98 -0.75
CA LEU A 35 8.58 3.81 0.02
C LEU A 35 9.34 4.72 0.99
N PHE A 36 10.30 4.17 1.72
CA PHE A 36 11.10 4.92 2.69
C PHE A 36 12.02 5.96 2.02
N SER A 37 12.48 5.72 0.78
CA SER A 37 13.26 6.69 0.01
C SER A 37 12.46 7.95 -0.38
N LEU A 38 11.13 7.89 -0.32
CA LEU A 38 10.24 9.02 -0.61
C LEU A 38 9.95 9.88 0.63
N LEU A 39 10.24 9.38 1.83
CA LEU A 39 9.97 10.09 3.08
C LEU A 39 10.85 11.35 3.19
N PRO A 40 10.33 12.44 3.76
CA PRO A 40 11.15 13.56 4.19
C PRO A 40 11.92 13.20 5.47
N ASP A 41 12.72 14.13 5.98
CA ASP A 41 13.15 14.06 7.38
C ASP A 41 11.91 14.02 8.29
N LEU A 42 11.81 12.98 9.10
CA LEU A 42 10.67 12.74 10.00
C LEU A 42 10.86 13.36 11.39
N LYS A 43 12.00 13.98 11.66
CA LYS A 43 12.25 14.61 12.97
C LYS A 43 11.13 15.58 13.33
N ASP A 44 10.56 15.38 14.50
CA ASP A 44 9.47 16.19 15.09
C ASP A 44 8.14 16.19 14.28
N LYS A 45 7.99 15.32 13.27
CA LYS A 45 6.79 15.21 12.43
C LYS A 45 5.69 14.38 13.06
N SER A 46 4.44 14.76 12.83
CA SER A 46 3.25 13.97 13.11
C SER A 46 2.86 13.14 11.89
N ILE A 47 2.66 11.83 12.09
CA ILE A 47 2.41 10.90 10.99
C ILE A 47 1.09 10.16 11.18
N LEU A 48 0.35 9.96 10.07
CA LEU A 48 -0.78 9.04 9.99
C LEU A 48 -0.41 7.90 9.03
N ASP A 49 -0.52 6.66 9.49
CA ASP A 49 -0.31 5.44 8.68
C ASP A 49 -1.66 4.79 8.38
N LEU A 50 -2.07 4.79 7.11
CA LEU A 50 -3.35 4.27 6.63
C LEU A 50 -3.22 2.80 6.23
N GLY A 51 -3.95 1.91 6.90
CA GLY A 51 -3.82 0.48 6.74
C GLY A 51 -2.49 -0.01 7.33
N CYS A 52 -2.22 0.35 8.58
CA CYS A 52 -0.92 0.15 9.23
C CYS A 52 -0.59 -1.32 9.51
N GLY A 53 -1.55 -2.24 9.38
CA GLY A 53 -1.37 -3.66 9.64
C GLY A 53 -0.77 -3.94 11.02
N TYR A 54 0.35 -4.65 11.06
CA TYR A 54 1.07 -4.97 12.32
C TYR A 54 1.83 -3.78 12.94
N GLY A 55 1.75 -2.57 12.36
CA GLY A 55 2.36 -1.37 12.91
C GLY A 55 3.88 -1.28 12.79
N GLU A 56 4.52 -2.14 11.98
CA GLU A 56 5.98 -2.12 11.80
C GLU A 56 6.47 -0.78 11.27
N ASN A 57 5.77 -0.19 10.29
CA ASN A 57 6.13 1.12 9.75
C ASN A 57 5.93 2.22 10.80
N CYS A 58 4.87 2.14 11.61
CA CYS A 58 4.66 3.09 12.71
C CYS A 58 5.86 3.12 13.67
N LYS A 59 6.38 1.94 14.04
CA LYS A 59 7.56 1.83 14.90
C LYS A 59 8.83 2.38 14.24
N GLU A 60 9.02 2.11 12.94
CA GLU A 60 10.15 2.66 12.20
C GLU A 60 10.08 4.19 12.08
N PHE A 61 8.89 4.78 11.86
CA PHE A 61 8.74 6.23 11.81
C PHE A 61 9.15 6.89 13.14
N ILE A 62 8.83 6.28 14.28
CA ILE A 62 9.31 6.75 15.59
C ILE A 62 10.84 6.68 15.70
N LYS A 63 11.46 5.58 15.25
CA LYS A 63 12.92 5.46 15.22
C LYS A 63 13.59 6.51 14.32
N MET A 64 12.90 6.94 13.27
CA MET A 64 13.33 8.01 12.37
C MET A 64 13.07 9.42 12.93
N GLY A 65 12.59 9.54 14.18
CA GLY A 65 12.44 10.81 14.89
C GLY A 65 11.04 11.43 14.84
N ALA A 66 10.03 10.73 14.34
CA ALA A 66 8.65 11.24 14.37
C ALA A 66 8.20 11.53 15.81
N SER A 67 7.56 12.68 16.02
CA SER A 67 7.07 13.09 17.35
C SER A 67 5.91 12.21 17.81
N ASN A 68 5.03 11.85 16.91
CA ASN A 68 3.91 10.96 17.16
C ASN A 68 3.43 10.29 15.88
N VAL A 69 2.93 9.08 16.01
CA VAL A 69 2.36 8.30 14.92
C VAL A 69 0.96 7.84 15.29
N THR A 70 0.01 8.01 14.37
CA THR A 70 -1.29 7.37 14.46
C THR A 70 -1.35 6.30 13.38
N GLY A 71 -1.48 5.03 13.76
CA GLY A 71 -1.75 3.92 12.84
C GLY A 71 -3.24 3.60 12.83
N ILE A 72 -3.83 3.46 11.67
CA ILE A 72 -5.20 3.01 11.54
C ILE A 72 -5.28 1.73 10.69
N ASP A 73 -6.15 0.83 11.06
CA ASP A 73 -6.48 -0.36 10.29
C ASP A 73 -7.94 -0.76 10.54
N ILE A 74 -8.56 -1.39 9.53
CA ILE A 74 -9.91 -1.93 9.66
C ILE A 74 -9.93 -3.25 10.45
N SER A 75 -8.82 -4.00 10.45
CA SER A 75 -8.69 -5.30 11.10
C SER A 75 -8.32 -5.16 12.58
N VAL A 76 -9.17 -5.70 13.44
CA VAL A 76 -8.90 -5.78 14.88
C VAL A 76 -7.72 -6.70 15.14
N LYS A 77 -7.64 -7.85 14.45
CA LYS A 77 -6.53 -8.81 14.61
C LYS A 77 -5.16 -8.20 14.26
N MET A 78 -5.10 -7.38 13.20
CA MET A 78 -3.88 -6.64 12.86
C MET A 78 -3.46 -5.69 13.97
N LEU A 79 -4.41 -4.93 14.50
CA LEU A 79 -4.13 -3.95 15.55
C LEU A 79 -3.76 -4.59 16.90
N GLU A 80 -4.28 -5.76 17.22
CA GLU A 80 -3.86 -6.53 18.41
C GLU A 80 -2.36 -6.88 18.33
N ILE A 81 -1.88 -7.33 17.17
CA ILE A 81 -0.45 -7.57 16.95
C ILE A 81 0.34 -6.27 17.00
N ALA A 82 -0.16 -5.21 16.33
CA ALA A 82 0.49 -3.90 16.35
C ALA A 82 0.71 -3.38 17.77
N GLN A 83 -0.31 -3.49 18.62
CA GLN A 83 -0.24 -3.08 20.03
C GLN A 83 0.74 -3.95 20.83
N LYS A 84 0.77 -5.26 20.58
CA LYS A 84 1.63 -6.20 21.28
C LYS A 84 3.11 -6.05 20.91
N GLU A 85 3.41 -5.89 19.62
CA GLU A 85 4.77 -6.04 19.10
C GLU A 85 5.42 -4.71 18.67
N ASN A 86 4.61 -3.72 18.32
CA ASN A 86 5.08 -2.46 17.74
C ASN A 86 4.52 -1.23 18.46
N SER A 87 4.20 -1.35 19.74
CA SER A 87 3.78 -0.21 20.57
C SER A 87 4.94 0.67 21.02
N ALA A 88 4.67 1.95 21.20
CA ALA A 88 5.50 2.93 21.89
C ALA A 88 4.59 4.03 22.48
N THR A 89 5.09 4.81 23.43
CA THR A 89 4.30 5.85 24.13
C THR A 89 3.72 6.91 23.19
N ASN A 90 4.37 7.13 22.06
CA ASN A 90 3.99 8.10 21.04
C ASN A 90 3.38 7.45 19.77
N ILE A 91 2.94 6.19 19.86
CA ILE A 91 2.14 5.52 18.81
C ILE A 91 0.73 5.29 19.35
N LYS A 92 -0.27 5.67 18.55
CA LYS A 92 -1.67 5.38 18.79
C LYS A 92 -2.24 4.54 17.67
N TYR A 93 -2.83 3.40 18.00
CA TYR A 93 -3.55 2.56 17.04
C TYR A 93 -5.05 2.75 17.18
N LEU A 94 -5.77 2.88 16.03
CA LEU A 94 -7.22 3.09 15.99
C LEU A 94 -7.85 2.13 14.98
N ASN A 95 -8.91 1.46 15.39
CA ASN A 95 -9.69 0.61 14.49
C ASN A 95 -10.66 1.49 13.69
N ILE A 96 -10.18 2.03 12.58
CA ILE A 96 -10.91 2.93 11.70
C ILE A 96 -10.62 2.53 10.25
N PRO A 97 -11.63 2.30 9.41
CA PRO A 97 -11.44 2.18 7.98
C PRO A 97 -10.90 3.48 7.39
N MET A 98 -10.02 3.40 6.38
CA MET A 98 -9.40 4.61 5.82
C MET A 98 -10.38 5.53 5.07
N GLU A 99 -11.56 5.06 4.72
CA GLU A 99 -12.62 5.91 4.17
C GLU A 99 -13.28 6.81 5.24
N ASP A 100 -13.14 6.47 6.53
CA ASP A 100 -13.79 7.18 7.65
C ASP A 100 -12.82 8.11 8.41
N ILE A 101 -11.65 8.39 7.85
CA ILE A 101 -10.61 9.24 8.48
C ILE A 101 -11.00 10.70 8.65
N ASN A 102 -12.06 11.16 7.97
CA ASN A 102 -12.60 12.50 8.16
C ASN A 102 -13.04 12.78 9.62
N ASN A 103 -13.25 11.74 10.42
CA ASN A 103 -13.57 11.84 11.84
C ASN A 103 -12.34 12.10 12.73
N LEU A 104 -11.13 12.06 12.18
CA LEU A 104 -9.91 12.39 12.90
C LEU A 104 -9.77 13.92 13.02
N ASN A 105 -9.93 14.45 14.24
CA ASN A 105 -9.82 15.88 14.54
C ASN A 105 -8.36 16.32 14.74
N LYS A 106 -7.46 15.91 13.82
CA LYS A 106 -6.03 16.21 13.90
C LYS A 106 -5.44 16.41 12.51
N LYS A 107 -4.46 17.30 12.40
CA LYS A 107 -3.66 17.48 11.18
C LYS A 107 -2.33 16.72 11.31
N TYR A 108 -1.81 16.30 10.16
CA TYR A 108 -0.57 15.54 10.08
C TYR A 108 0.41 16.20 9.09
N ASP A 109 1.70 16.09 9.37
CA ASP A 109 2.75 16.54 8.47
C ASP A 109 2.95 15.57 7.31
N VAL A 110 2.84 14.27 7.59
CA VAL A 110 2.98 13.20 6.60
C VAL A 110 1.87 12.18 6.80
N ILE A 111 1.22 11.79 5.72
CA ILE A 111 0.29 10.66 5.69
C ILE A 111 0.91 9.59 4.79
N VAL A 112 1.01 8.37 5.29
CA VAL A 112 1.60 7.23 4.59
C VAL A 112 0.55 6.14 4.41
N SER A 113 0.67 5.36 3.35
CA SER A 113 -0.07 4.10 3.18
C SER A 113 0.80 3.09 2.42
N SER A 114 1.03 1.91 2.98
CA SER A 114 1.79 0.85 2.34
C SER A 114 0.88 -0.29 1.93
N LEU A 115 0.73 -0.52 0.62
CA LEU A 115 0.01 -1.64 0.01
C LEU A 115 -1.44 -1.83 0.50
N ALA A 116 -2.17 -0.74 0.78
CA ALA A 116 -3.53 -0.81 1.30
C ALA A 116 -4.58 -0.13 0.39
N LEU A 117 -4.23 0.91 -0.38
CA LEU A 117 -5.19 1.71 -1.14
C LEU A 117 -5.90 0.98 -2.29
N HIS A 118 -5.35 -0.10 -2.80
CA HIS A 118 -6.01 -0.92 -3.81
C HIS A 118 -7.21 -1.73 -3.27
N TYR A 119 -7.42 -1.77 -1.94
CA TYR A 119 -8.62 -2.34 -1.33
C TYR A 119 -9.75 -1.32 -1.15
N VAL A 120 -9.49 -0.03 -1.35
CA VAL A 120 -10.47 1.05 -1.16
C VAL A 120 -11.36 1.20 -2.38
N GLN A 121 -12.67 1.20 -2.19
CA GLN A 121 -13.64 1.46 -3.24
C GLN A 121 -13.69 2.94 -3.62
N ASP A 122 -13.85 3.82 -2.66
CA ASP A 122 -13.92 5.28 -2.83
C ASP A 122 -12.54 5.92 -2.66
N PHE A 123 -11.68 5.72 -3.65
CA PHE A 123 -10.33 6.29 -3.64
C PHE A 123 -10.34 7.83 -3.68
N GLU A 124 -11.30 8.43 -4.40
CA GLU A 124 -11.44 9.90 -4.48
C GLU A 124 -11.81 10.49 -3.11
N GLY A 125 -12.77 9.87 -2.43
CA GLY A 125 -13.15 10.29 -1.07
C GLY A 125 -11.99 10.19 -0.10
N VAL A 126 -11.21 9.10 -0.15
CA VAL A 126 -9.99 8.96 0.67
C VAL A 126 -8.96 10.04 0.33
N CYS A 127 -8.69 10.31 -0.96
CA CYS A 127 -7.75 11.36 -1.35
C CYS A 127 -8.17 12.74 -0.84
N LYS A 128 -9.45 13.10 -0.93
CA LYS A 128 -9.99 14.35 -0.37
C LYS A 128 -9.85 14.41 1.14
N ASN A 129 -10.14 13.33 1.84
CA ASN A 129 -10.00 13.25 3.30
C ASN A 129 -8.53 13.39 3.72
N VAL A 130 -7.61 12.71 3.04
CA VAL A 130 -6.16 12.83 3.24
C VAL A 130 -5.71 14.26 3.02
N TYR A 131 -6.14 14.90 1.91
CA TYR A 131 -5.81 16.30 1.65
C TYR A 131 -6.27 17.22 2.78
N ASN A 132 -7.49 16.99 3.29
CA ASN A 132 -8.04 17.75 4.40
C ASN A 132 -7.28 17.55 5.71
N LEU A 133 -6.79 16.33 6.00
CA LEU A 133 -6.03 16.01 7.21
C LEU A 133 -4.57 16.44 7.17
N LEU A 134 -4.02 16.75 5.99
CA LEU A 134 -2.65 17.24 5.89
C LEU A 134 -2.54 18.72 6.32
N GLN A 135 -1.42 19.05 6.98
CA GLN A 135 -0.95 20.41 7.17
C GLN A 135 -0.63 21.05 5.80
N LYS A 136 -0.48 22.37 5.78
CA LYS A 136 0.12 23.06 4.62
C LYS A 136 1.54 22.53 4.39
N ASN A 137 1.90 22.26 3.16
CA ASN A 137 3.14 21.61 2.74
C ASN A 137 3.29 20.16 3.24
N GLY A 138 2.22 19.56 3.76
CA GLY A 138 2.21 18.17 4.15
C GLY A 138 2.26 17.21 2.97
N LEU A 139 2.72 16.00 3.21
CA LEU A 139 2.98 14.99 2.18
C LEU A 139 2.06 13.78 2.32
N PHE A 140 1.54 13.31 1.20
CA PHE A 140 0.90 12.02 1.06
C PHE A 140 1.83 11.09 0.28
N ILE A 141 2.28 10.00 0.91
CA ILE A 141 3.22 9.06 0.32
C ILE A 141 2.62 7.66 0.44
N PHE A 142 2.46 6.99 -0.68
CA PHE A 142 1.86 5.65 -0.63
C PHE A 142 2.41 4.71 -1.68
N SER A 143 2.27 3.42 -1.38
CA SER A 143 2.42 2.34 -2.33
C SER A 143 1.11 1.59 -2.52
N GLN A 144 0.94 1.03 -3.69
CA GLN A 144 -0.15 0.10 -3.99
C GLN A 144 0.31 -0.93 -5.02
N GLU A 145 -0.48 -1.98 -5.22
CA GLU A 145 -0.26 -2.85 -6.38
C GLU A 145 -0.30 -2.04 -7.66
N ASN A 146 0.62 -2.34 -8.56
CA ASN A 146 0.68 -1.65 -9.85
C ASN A 146 -0.60 -1.92 -10.64
N PRO A 147 -1.14 -0.93 -11.38
CA PRO A 147 -2.29 -1.11 -12.25
C PRO A 147 -2.18 -2.29 -13.22
N LEU A 148 -0.97 -2.61 -13.68
CA LEU A 148 -0.73 -3.78 -14.53
C LEU A 148 -0.97 -5.12 -13.80
N ASN A 149 -0.96 -5.14 -12.47
CA ASN A 149 -1.27 -6.31 -11.67
C ASN A 149 -2.75 -6.41 -11.32
N THR A 150 -3.43 -5.28 -11.14
CA THR A 150 -4.84 -5.26 -10.73
C THR A 150 -5.82 -5.30 -11.89
N CYS A 151 -5.39 -5.15 -13.15
CA CYS A 151 -6.27 -5.02 -14.31
C CYS A 151 -7.08 -6.30 -14.64
N PHE A 152 -6.56 -7.48 -14.28
CA PHE A 152 -7.18 -8.74 -14.69
C PHE A 152 -8.54 -8.98 -14.08
N THR A 153 -9.47 -9.44 -14.93
CA THR A 153 -10.73 -10.09 -14.51
C THR A 153 -10.65 -11.59 -14.72
N THR A 154 -10.10 -12.02 -15.85
CA THR A 154 -9.97 -13.42 -16.27
C THR A 154 -8.72 -13.58 -17.13
N GLY A 155 -8.29 -14.81 -17.33
CA GLY A 155 -7.17 -15.17 -18.20
C GLY A 155 -5.84 -15.32 -17.49
N GLU A 156 -4.87 -15.82 -18.24
CA GLU A 156 -3.53 -16.06 -17.74
C GLU A 156 -2.72 -14.77 -17.64
N ARG A 157 -2.10 -14.55 -16.50
CA ARG A 157 -1.26 -13.36 -16.25
C ARG A 157 0.09 -13.41 -16.95
N TRP A 158 0.50 -14.60 -17.41
CA TRP A 158 1.80 -14.85 -18.01
C TRP A 158 1.68 -15.78 -19.22
N THR A 159 2.32 -15.43 -20.31
CA THR A 159 2.64 -16.37 -21.37
C THR A 159 3.92 -17.11 -21.01
N ARG A 160 3.90 -18.42 -21.10
CA ARG A 160 5.03 -19.30 -20.75
C ARG A 160 5.46 -20.12 -21.93
N ASP A 161 6.74 -20.52 -21.94
CA ASP A 161 7.24 -21.53 -22.87
C ASP A 161 6.86 -22.96 -22.43
N GLU A 162 7.30 -23.94 -23.18
CA GLU A 162 7.06 -25.37 -22.93
C GLU A 162 7.65 -25.87 -21.60
N ASN A 163 8.66 -25.19 -21.07
CA ASN A 163 9.32 -25.50 -19.80
C ASN A 163 8.70 -24.71 -18.62
N GLY A 164 7.62 -23.94 -18.85
CA GLY A 164 6.94 -23.14 -17.85
C GLY A 164 7.61 -21.80 -17.53
N LYS A 165 8.68 -21.42 -18.23
CA LYS A 165 9.36 -20.13 -18.06
C LYS A 165 8.48 -19.00 -18.59
N LYS A 166 8.35 -17.92 -17.81
CA LYS A 166 7.60 -16.72 -18.22
C LYS A 166 8.31 -16.01 -19.37
N LEU A 167 7.61 -15.77 -20.46
CA LEU A 167 8.07 -15.04 -21.64
C LEU A 167 7.58 -13.62 -21.69
N TYR A 168 6.30 -13.42 -21.39
CA TYR A 168 5.64 -12.11 -21.43
C TYR A 168 4.65 -11.98 -20.26
N ALA A 169 4.51 -10.76 -19.75
CA ALA A 169 3.38 -10.39 -18.91
C ALA A 169 2.18 -10.05 -19.80
N ASN A 170 1.05 -10.69 -19.57
CA ASN A 170 -0.20 -10.41 -20.29
C ASN A 170 -0.95 -9.29 -19.59
N ILE A 171 -1.73 -8.53 -20.36
CA ILE A 171 -2.58 -7.44 -19.88
C ILE A 171 -4.00 -7.67 -20.37
N SER A 172 -4.99 -7.59 -19.48
CA SER A 172 -6.40 -7.64 -19.87
C SER A 172 -7.24 -6.65 -19.05
N ASN A 173 -8.24 -6.05 -19.69
CA ASN A 173 -9.20 -5.12 -19.07
C ASN A 173 -8.58 -3.89 -18.37
N TYR A 174 -7.38 -3.49 -18.76
CA TYR A 174 -6.66 -2.36 -18.16
C TYR A 174 -7.44 -1.03 -18.23
N SER A 175 -8.12 -0.76 -19.33
CA SER A 175 -8.82 0.51 -19.53
C SER A 175 -10.15 0.64 -18.79
N VAL A 176 -10.56 -0.40 -18.05
CA VAL A 176 -11.84 -0.44 -17.34
C VAL A 176 -11.59 -0.44 -15.83
N ASP A 177 -11.73 0.71 -15.20
CA ASP A 177 -11.68 0.83 -13.73
C ASP A 177 -12.79 0.01 -13.05
N GLY A 178 -12.55 -0.40 -11.82
CA GLY A 178 -13.58 -1.01 -11.00
C GLY A 178 -13.16 -2.24 -10.20
N LYS A 179 -14.14 -2.91 -9.65
CA LYS A 179 -13.97 -4.07 -8.78
C LYS A 179 -13.31 -5.23 -9.52
N ARG A 180 -12.35 -5.86 -8.85
CA ARG A 180 -11.73 -7.14 -9.22
C ARG A 180 -11.87 -8.11 -8.07
N CYS A 181 -12.21 -9.36 -8.37
CA CYS A 181 -12.19 -10.45 -7.42
C CYS A 181 -11.03 -11.38 -7.78
N SER A 182 -10.26 -11.78 -6.81
CA SER A 182 -9.15 -12.71 -7.00
C SER A 182 -9.10 -13.71 -5.86
N LYS A 183 -8.51 -14.86 -6.13
CA LYS A 183 -8.17 -15.82 -5.09
C LYS A 183 -6.81 -15.47 -4.51
N TRP A 184 -6.77 -15.20 -3.20
CA TRP A 184 -5.53 -15.06 -2.45
C TRP A 184 -5.76 -15.62 -1.04
N PHE A 185 -5.26 -16.81 -0.75
CA PHE A 185 -5.57 -17.66 0.41
C PHE A 185 -7.04 -18.09 0.50
N VAL A 186 -7.97 -17.17 0.25
CA VAL A 186 -9.43 -17.40 0.18
C VAL A 186 -9.96 -16.89 -1.15
N GLU A 187 -11.17 -17.34 -1.51
CA GLU A 187 -11.87 -16.81 -2.67
C GLU A 187 -12.37 -15.37 -2.40
N ASP A 188 -12.72 -14.67 -3.47
CA ASP A 188 -13.39 -13.36 -3.42
C ASP A 188 -12.63 -12.24 -2.68
N VAL A 189 -11.31 -12.25 -2.72
CA VAL A 189 -10.53 -11.09 -2.27
C VAL A 189 -10.76 -9.93 -3.26
N ILE A 190 -11.42 -8.90 -2.77
CA ILE A 190 -11.80 -7.73 -3.58
C ILE A 190 -10.66 -6.73 -3.59
N LYS A 191 -10.27 -6.32 -4.80
CA LYS A 191 -9.40 -5.17 -5.07
C LYS A 191 -10.10 -4.24 -6.05
N TYR A 192 -9.68 -3.00 -6.10
CA TYR A 192 -10.22 -2.02 -7.05
C TYR A 192 -9.10 -1.60 -8.01
N HIS A 193 -9.25 -2.05 -9.25
CA HIS A 193 -8.38 -1.62 -10.33
C HIS A 193 -8.67 -0.17 -10.71
N ARG A 194 -7.62 0.60 -10.92
CA ARG A 194 -7.62 1.95 -11.48
C ARG A 194 -6.46 2.07 -12.45
N THR A 195 -6.69 2.71 -13.59
CA THR A 195 -5.60 3.02 -14.51
C THR A 195 -4.62 4.01 -13.89
N PHE A 196 -3.41 4.11 -14.43
CA PHE A 196 -2.47 5.17 -14.00
C PHE A 196 -3.10 6.55 -14.11
N SER A 197 -3.78 6.84 -15.22
CA SER A 197 -4.45 8.12 -15.42
C SER A 197 -5.54 8.38 -14.39
N SER A 198 -6.35 7.38 -14.04
CA SER A 198 -7.37 7.52 -12.99
C SER A 198 -6.76 7.84 -11.63
N ILE A 199 -5.67 7.17 -11.25
CA ILE A 199 -4.98 7.43 -9.98
C ILE A 199 -4.43 8.85 -9.95
N ILE A 200 -3.66 9.23 -10.97
CA ILE A 200 -2.98 10.54 -11.03
C ILE A 200 -3.99 11.68 -11.08
N ASN A 201 -5.00 11.57 -11.95
CA ASN A 201 -6.02 12.61 -12.08
C ASN A 201 -6.87 12.75 -10.80
N THR A 202 -7.15 11.64 -10.08
CA THR A 202 -7.84 11.72 -8.79
C THR A 202 -7.03 12.51 -7.76
N LEU A 203 -5.71 12.32 -7.69
CA LEU A 203 -4.85 13.09 -6.79
C LEU A 203 -4.82 14.57 -7.19
N ILE A 204 -4.64 14.89 -8.48
CA ILE A 204 -4.62 16.26 -8.99
C ILE A 204 -5.96 16.96 -8.69
N ASN A 205 -7.08 16.29 -9.00
CA ASN A 205 -8.42 16.83 -8.76
C ASN A 205 -8.75 16.98 -7.26
N SER A 206 -8.07 16.24 -6.40
CA SER A 206 -8.15 16.38 -4.94
C SER A 206 -7.27 17.52 -4.39
N GLY A 207 -6.52 18.23 -5.25
CA GLY A 207 -5.70 19.38 -4.89
C GLY A 207 -4.20 19.07 -4.70
N PHE A 208 -3.76 17.84 -4.89
CA PHE A 208 -2.37 17.47 -4.72
C PHE A 208 -1.48 17.91 -5.90
N THR A 209 -0.25 18.26 -5.59
CA THR A 209 0.84 18.33 -6.56
C THR A 209 1.62 17.03 -6.50
N ILE A 210 1.74 16.32 -7.62
CA ILE A 210 2.55 15.10 -7.70
C ILE A 210 4.03 15.49 -7.73
N GLU A 211 4.80 14.99 -6.78
CA GLU A 211 6.24 15.25 -6.72
C GLU A 211 7.07 14.11 -7.31
N LYS A 212 6.64 12.86 -7.12
CA LYS A 212 7.37 11.70 -7.63
C LYS A 212 6.48 10.48 -7.81
N LEU A 213 6.77 9.70 -8.86
CA LEU A 213 6.27 8.35 -9.05
C LEU A 213 7.46 7.41 -9.12
N LEU A 214 7.31 6.23 -8.51
CA LEU A 214 8.29 5.13 -8.61
C LEU A 214 7.57 3.82 -8.93
N GLU A 215 8.21 3.04 -9.76
CA GLU A 215 7.90 1.64 -10.00
C GLU A 215 9.15 0.84 -9.64
N PRO A 216 9.28 0.41 -8.37
CA PRO A 216 10.52 -0.19 -7.91
C PRO A 216 10.79 -1.51 -8.64
N TYR A 217 12.03 -1.65 -9.06
CA TYR A 217 12.57 -2.84 -9.67
C TYR A 217 13.67 -3.42 -8.74
N PRO A 218 13.75 -4.75 -8.58
CA PRO A 218 14.77 -5.35 -7.75
C PRO A 218 16.17 -5.04 -8.29
N THR A 219 17.11 -4.76 -7.39
CA THR A 219 18.52 -4.51 -7.76
C THR A 219 19.16 -5.77 -8.33
N GLU A 220 20.27 -5.62 -9.06
CA GLU A 220 21.05 -6.76 -9.59
C GLU A 220 21.45 -7.73 -8.48
N GLU A 221 21.83 -7.24 -7.30
CA GLU A 221 22.15 -8.05 -6.13
C GLU A 221 20.97 -8.91 -5.69
N ILE A 222 19.77 -8.32 -5.64
CA ILE A 222 18.53 -9.06 -5.32
C ILE A 222 18.26 -10.13 -6.37
N ILE A 223 18.41 -9.82 -7.66
CA ILE A 223 18.17 -10.77 -8.76
C ILE A 223 19.19 -11.91 -8.74
N GLN A 224 20.45 -11.63 -8.45
CA GLN A 224 21.48 -12.67 -8.32
C GLN A 224 21.18 -13.64 -7.17
N LYS A 225 20.71 -13.10 -6.04
CA LYS A 225 20.38 -13.91 -4.86
C LYS A 225 19.02 -14.61 -4.97
N TYR A 226 18.08 -14.00 -5.65
CA TYR A 226 16.69 -14.47 -5.81
C TYR A 226 16.24 -14.32 -7.27
N PRO A 227 16.66 -15.27 -8.16
CA PRO A 227 16.46 -15.14 -9.62
C PRO A 227 15.01 -14.99 -10.09
N ASP A 228 14.04 -15.47 -9.31
CA ASP A 228 12.61 -15.38 -9.63
C ASP A 228 12.12 -13.93 -9.73
N TYR A 229 12.79 -12.98 -9.05
CA TYR A 229 12.45 -11.56 -9.16
C TYR A 229 12.88 -10.91 -10.48
N LYS A 230 13.66 -11.62 -11.33
CA LYS A 230 14.01 -11.15 -12.68
C LYS A 230 12.75 -10.92 -13.53
N ASP A 231 11.68 -11.66 -13.28
CA ASP A 231 10.43 -11.52 -14.02
C ASP A 231 9.76 -10.13 -13.86
N ASN A 232 10.15 -9.37 -12.82
CA ASN A 232 9.69 -7.98 -12.66
C ASN A 232 10.18 -7.05 -13.78
N MET A 233 11.12 -7.49 -14.62
CA MET A 233 11.49 -6.78 -15.85
C MET A 233 10.34 -6.67 -16.87
N HIS A 234 9.37 -7.58 -16.83
CA HIS A 234 8.23 -7.58 -17.74
C HIS A 234 7.13 -6.61 -17.30
N LYS A 235 6.95 -6.45 -15.99
CA LYS A 235 6.02 -5.49 -15.38
C LYS A 235 6.38 -5.28 -13.92
N PRO A 236 6.28 -4.05 -13.40
CA PRO A 236 6.47 -3.77 -11.99
C PRO A 236 5.32 -4.33 -11.15
N ASP A 237 5.65 -4.76 -9.90
CA ASP A 237 4.62 -5.22 -8.96
C ASP A 237 3.93 -4.06 -8.26
N PHE A 238 4.64 -2.95 -8.05
CA PHE A 238 4.18 -1.84 -7.23
C PHE A 238 4.24 -0.51 -7.96
N LEU A 239 3.33 0.38 -7.58
CA LEU A 239 3.36 1.81 -7.90
C LEU A 239 3.44 2.59 -6.60
N LEU A 240 4.42 3.49 -6.50
CA LEU A 240 4.59 4.41 -5.38
C LEU A 240 4.42 5.84 -5.85
N ILE A 241 3.74 6.64 -5.04
CA ILE A 241 3.49 8.05 -5.34
C ILE A 241 3.80 8.90 -4.12
N LYS A 242 4.51 10.01 -4.36
CA LYS A 242 4.68 11.12 -3.45
C LYS A 242 3.94 12.32 -3.97
N ALA A 243 2.99 12.83 -3.18
CA ALA A 243 2.16 13.96 -3.50
C ALA A 243 2.17 14.98 -2.36
N ALA A 244 2.13 16.27 -2.68
CA ALA A 244 2.19 17.36 -1.71
C ALA A 244 0.91 18.17 -1.70
N LYS A 245 0.49 18.62 -0.52
CA LYS A 245 -0.48 19.69 -0.31
C LYS A 245 0.28 21.01 -0.24
N LYS A 246 0.12 21.87 -1.24
CA LYS A 246 0.72 23.20 -1.28
C LYS A 246 -0.21 24.28 -0.69
#